data_ee3112f78ddc3e2c644b600f42cad35e
#
_entry.id   ee3112f78ddc3e2c644b600f42cad35e
#
_cell.length_a   1.000
_cell.length_b   1.000
_cell.length_c   1.000
_cell.angle_alpha   90.00
_cell.angle_beta   90.00
_cell.angle_gamma   90.00
#
_symmetry.space_group_name_H-M   'P 1'
#
loop_
_entity.id
_entity.type
_entity.pdbx_description
1 polymer ?
#
loop_
_entity_poly.entity_id
_entity_poly.type
_entity_poly.pdbx_seq_one_letter_code
_entity_poly.pdbx_strand_id
1 'polypeptide(L)'
;VSTSETTTFSTEPTTTTVEPTTNIEETLDNSLDNYISKMTTEEKVGQMFYVRCPNTNGLEQINQYHIGGYILFGKDFENKTKEEVKSTIQSYQDEAKIPLLIGVDEEGGTVVRVSSNPKLRENPFLSPKDTFANGGWDGIINDAEEKAKLLLSLGINVNMAPDCDITSDKNGFMYDRSFSDNVDDVDKFVSTVVNTSKEYHLGTVLKHFPGYGNNVDTHTGIAYDNRDYSEFTEKDFKPFITG
;
A
#
# COMPACT_ATOMS: atom_id res chain seq x y z
N VAL A 1 -11.17 41.96 -71.22
CA VAL A 1 -12.40 41.62 -70.48
C VAL A 1 -12.15 40.27 -69.85
N SER A 2 -11.88 40.25 -68.53
CA SER A 2 -11.63 39.03 -67.78
C SER A 2 -12.83 38.86 -66.81
N THR A 3 -13.54 37.83 -66.93
CA THR A 3 -14.65 37.45 -66.07
C THR A 3 -14.11 36.55 -64.96
N SER A 4 -14.21 37.00 -63.69
CA SER A 4 -13.92 36.22 -62.55
C SER A 4 -15.16 35.47 -62.08
N GLU A 5 -15.12 34.16 -62.05
CA GLU A 5 -16.13 33.31 -61.42
C GLU A 5 -15.90 33.23 -59.94
N THR A 6 -16.92 33.58 -59.17
CA THR A 6 -16.93 33.46 -57.71
C THR A 6 -17.54 32.12 -57.30
N THR A 7 -16.70 31.21 -56.75
CA THR A 7 -17.20 29.95 -56.24
C THR A 7 -17.57 30.14 -54.75
N THR A 8 -18.85 30.02 -54.42
CA THR A 8 -19.36 30.01 -53.04
C THR A 8 -19.29 28.60 -52.49
N PHE A 9 -18.45 28.42 -51.44
CA PHE A 9 -18.46 27.20 -50.61
C PHE A 9 -19.55 27.31 -49.53
N SER A 10 -20.53 26.41 -49.60
CA SER A 10 -21.51 26.20 -48.51
C SER A 10 -20.91 25.26 -47.50
N THR A 11 -20.67 25.75 -46.27
CA THR A 11 -20.30 24.93 -45.13
C THR A 11 -21.56 24.58 -44.34
N GLU A 12 -22.06 23.35 -44.49
CA GLU A 12 -23.01 22.80 -43.54
C GLU A 12 -22.30 22.50 -42.21
N PRO A 13 -22.90 22.79 -41.04
CA PRO A 13 -22.33 22.43 -39.76
C PRO A 13 -22.49 20.93 -39.51
N THR A 14 -21.39 20.20 -39.48
CA THR A 14 -21.36 18.80 -39.05
C THR A 14 -21.65 18.77 -37.55
N THR A 15 -22.84 18.36 -37.15
CA THR A 15 -23.21 18.09 -35.78
C THR A 15 -22.52 16.80 -35.34
N THR A 16 -21.39 16.92 -34.66
CA THR A 16 -20.76 15.79 -34.01
C THR A 16 -21.60 15.43 -32.77
N THR A 17 -22.36 14.37 -32.87
CA THR A 17 -23.03 13.74 -31.73
C THR A 17 -21.93 13.18 -30.81
N VAL A 18 -21.66 13.86 -29.69
CA VAL A 18 -20.86 13.34 -28.63
C VAL A 18 -21.69 12.25 -27.94
N GLU A 19 -21.30 10.99 -28.11
CA GLU A 19 -21.85 9.91 -27.29
C GLU A 19 -21.61 10.24 -25.84
N PRO A 20 -22.57 9.97 -24.92
CA PRO A 20 -22.37 10.21 -23.50
C PRO A 20 -21.23 9.30 -23.02
N THR A 21 -20.13 9.90 -22.60
CA THR A 21 -19.09 9.23 -21.86
C THR A 21 -19.71 8.67 -20.59
N THR A 22 -20.06 7.39 -20.61
CA THR A 22 -20.45 6.65 -19.40
C THR A 22 -19.33 6.82 -18.40
N ASN A 23 -19.63 7.40 -17.25
CA ASN A 23 -18.65 7.65 -16.21
C ASN A 23 -18.08 6.29 -15.78
N ILE A 24 -16.77 6.09 -16.00
CA ILE A 24 -16.10 4.82 -15.72
C ILE A 24 -16.26 4.45 -14.23
N GLU A 25 -16.28 5.42 -13.33
CA GLU A 25 -16.50 5.23 -11.88
C GLU A 25 -17.91 4.68 -11.60
N GLU A 26 -18.96 5.23 -12.23
CA GLU A 26 -20.34 4.75 -12.05
C GLU A 26 -20.54 3.33 -12.60
N THR A 27 -19.81 2.96 -13.65
CA THR A 27 -19.82 1.60 -14.21
C THR A 27 -19.10 0.60 -13.29
N LEU A 28 -17.99 1.01 -12.66
CA LEU A 28 -17.25 0.21 -11.69
C LEU A 28 -18.06 -0.02 -10.41
N ASP A 29 -18.70 1.02 -9.86
CA ASP A 29 -19.53 0.93 -8.66
C ASP A 29 -20.71 -0.03 -8.88
N ASN A 30 -21.43 0.09 -10.00
CA ASN A 30 -22.50 -0.82 -10.35
C ASN A 30 -22.03 -2.28 -10.52
N SER A 31 -20.81 -2.49 -11.02
CA SER A 31 -20.20 -3.82 -11.16
C SER A 31 -19.84 -4.42 -9.81
N LEU A 32 -19.27 -3.64 -8.90
CA LEU A 32 -18.91 -4.05 -7.55
C LEU A 32 -20.14 -4.40 -6.70
N ASP A 33 -21.16 -3.55 -6.69
CA ASP A 33 -22.41 -3.79 -5.99
C ASP A 33 -23.10 -5.07 -6.48
N ASN A 34 -23.12 -5.30 -7.78
CA ASN A 34 -23.66 -6.52 -8.38
C ASN A 34 -22.85 -7.75 -7.98
N TYR A 35 -21.53 -7.63 -7.87
CA TYR A 35 -20.68 -8.72 -7.39
C TYR A 35 -20.94 -9.03 -5.91
N ILE A 36 -20.90 -8.01 -5.05
CA ILE A 36 -21.13 -8.11 -3.61
C ILE A 36 -22.54 -8.65 -3.30
N SER A 37 -23.55 -8.27 -4.08
CA SER A 37 -24.94 -8.75 -3.90
C SER A 37 -25.09 -10.27 -4.07
N LYS A 38 -24.17 -10.89 -4.84
CA LYS A 38 -24.18 -12.34 -5.11
C LYS A 38 -23.35 -13.16 -4.12
N MET A 39 -22.57 -12.48 -3.27
CA MET A 39 -21.78 -13.15 -2.24
C MET A 39 -22.64 -13.63 -1.09
N THR A 40 -22.32 -14.81 -0.53
CA THR A 40 -22.91 -15.28 0.72
C THR A 40 -22.48 -14.40 1.91
N THR A 41 -23.13 -14.55 3.04
CA THR A 41 -22.74 -13.84 4.27
C THR A 41 -21.34 -14.27 4.72
N GLU A 42 -21.03 -15.56 4.63
CA GLU A 42 -19.73 -16.14 4.96
C GLU A 42 -18.62 -15.56 4.08
N GLU A 43 -18.84 -15.45 2.77
CA GLU A 43 -17.89 -14.83 1.84
C GLU A 43 -17.67 -13.36 2.16
N LYS A 44 -18.75 -12.61 2.44
CA LYS A 44 -18.62 -11.18 2.82
C LYS A 44 -17.84 -11.02 4.12
N VAL A 45 -18.13 -11.82 5.12
CA VAL A 45 -17.43 -11.77 6.42
C VAL A 45 -15.97 -12.17 6.23
N GLY A 46 -15.68 -13.23 5.48
CA GLY A 46 -14.32 -13.69 5.19
C GLY A 46 -13.45 -12.60 4.53
N GLN A 47 -14.02 -11.87 3.56
CA GLN A 47 -13.31 -10.77 2.88
C GLN A 47 -12.93 -9.61 3.79
N MET A 48 -13.55 -9.48 4.96
CA MET A 48 -13.18 -8.46 5.96
C MET A 48 -11.91 -8.83 6.75
N PHE A 49 -11.39 -10.06 6.60
CA PHE A 49 -10.22 -10.52 7.33
C PHE A 49 -8.98 -10.53 6.46
N TYR A 50 -8.00 -9.75 6.89
CA TYR A 50 -6.64 -9.74 6.39
C TYR A 50 -5.74 -10.32 7.48
N VAL A 51 -5.31 -11.57 7.30
CA VAL A 51 -4.78 -12.39 8.39
C VAL A 51 -3.32 -12.74 8.19
N ARG A 52 -2.62 -13.05 9.29
CA ARG A 52 -1.26 -13.57 9.23
C ARG A 52 -1.24 -14.91 8.49
N CYS A 53 -0.34 -15.05 7.51
CA CYS A 53 -0.15 -16.31 6.81
C CYS A 53 0.22 -17.42 7.81
N PRO A 54 -0.53 -18.53 7.86
CA PRO A 54 -0.26 -19.62 8.79
C PRO A 54 0.99 -20.41 8.42
N ASN A 55 1.50 -21.23 9.33
CA ASN A 55 2.65 -22.09 9.05
C ASN A 55 2.28 -23.31 8.18
N THR A 56 1.03 -23.74 8.28
CA THR A 56 0.47 -24.90 7.57
C THR A 56 -0.97 -24.61 7.16
N ASN A 57 -1.47 -25.34 6.18
CA ASN A 57 -2.87 -25.29 5.75
C ASN A 57 -3.33 -23.94 5.16
N GLY A 58 -2.40 -23.13 4.62
CA GLY A 58 -2.75 -21.83 4.04
C GLY A 58 -3.77 -21.94 2.90
N LEU A 59 -3.64 -22.91 2.01
CA LEU A 59 -4.60 -23.12 0.91
C LEU A 59 -5.99 -23.52 1.43
N GLU A 60 -6.05 -24.45 2.40
CA GLU A 60 -7.32 -24.88 2.99
C GLU A 60 -8.07 -23.73 3.68
N GLN A 61 -7.33 -22.83 4.37
CA GLN A 61 -7.93 -21.70 5.08
C GLN A 61 -8.51 -20.65 4.12
N ILE A 62 -7.96 -20.47 2.93
CA ILE A 62 -8.51 -19.58 1.90
C ILE A 62 -9.94 -20.02 1.56
N ASN A 63 -10.12 -21.31 1.26
CA ASN A 63 -11.44 -21.86 0.93
C ASN A 63 -12.38 -21.93 2.14
N GLN A 64 -11.86 -22.32 3.30
CA GLN A 64 -12.67 -22.51 4.49
C GLN A 64 -13.24 -21.21 5.03
N TYR A 65 -12.45 -20.13 5.00
CA TYR A 65 -12.81 -18.86 5.63
C TYR A 65 -13.05 -17.71 4.65
N HIS A 66 -12.82 -17.93 3.36
CA HIS A 66 -12.99 -16.91 2.30
C HIS A 66 -12.26 -15.60 2.60
N ILE A 67 -11.06 -15.68 3.19
CA ILE A 67 -10.29 -14.52 3.69
C ILE A 67 -9.99 -13.51 2.58
N GLY A 68 -9.90 -12.22 2.97
CA GLY A 68 -9.54 -11.13 2.06
C GLY A 68 -8.06 -11.06 1.71
N GLY A 69 -7.18 -11.64 2.54
CA GLY A 69 -5.75 -11.65 2.24
C GLY A 69 -4.86 -12.23 3.32
N TYR A 70 -3.57 -12.36 2.96
CA TYR A 70 -2.50 -12.80 3.85
C TYR A 70 -1.45 -11.71 4.07
N ILE A 71 -1.06 -11.51 5.34
CA ILE A 71 0.15 -10.78 5.72
C ILE A 71 1.27 -11.79 5.88
N LEU A 72 2.33 -11.63 5.07
CA LEU A 72 3.52 -12.47 5.08
C LEU A 72 4.56 -11.90 6.06
N PHE A 73 5.30 -12.79 6.70
CA PHE A 73 6.34 -12.44 7.66
C PHE A 73 7.70 -13.01 7.23
N GLY A 74 8.78 -12.67 7.92
CA GLY A 74 10.14 -13.12 7.60
C GLY A 74 10.27 -14.63 7.36
N LYS A 75 9.55 -15.45 8.15
CA LYS A 75 9.50 -16.92 7.99
C LYS A 75 9.02 -17.38 6.60
N ASP A 76 8.18 -16.57 5.94
CA ASP A 76 7.60 -16.91 4.64
C ASP A 76 8.59 -16.69 3.51
N PHE A 77 9.69 -15.96 3.77
CA PHE A 77 10.75 -15.64 2.83
C PHE A 77 12.09 -16.34 3.15
N GLU A 78 12.25 -16.84 4.38
CA GLU A 78 13.52 -17.36 4.87
C GLU A 78 14.07 -18.47 3.95
N ASN A 79 15.32 -18.29 3.49
CA ASN A 79 16.06 -19.19 2.61
C ASN A 79 15.44 -19.46 1.23
N LYS A 80 14.32 -18.85 0.86
CA LYS A 80 13.64 -19.05 -0.44
C LYS A 80 14.24 -18.21 -1.55
N THR A 81 14.18 -18.73 -2.77
CA THR A 81 14.45 -17.98 -4.01
C THR A 81 13.24 -17.14 -4.42
N LYS A 82 13.41 -16.24 -5.37
CA LYS A 82 12.31 -15.45 -5.96
C LYS A 82 11.23 -16.34 -6.57
N GLU A 83 11.63 -17.39 -7.26
CA GLU A 83 10.75 -18.35 -7.92
C GLU A 83 9.90 -19.12 -6.89
N GLU A 84 10.51 -19.55 -5.79
CA GLU A 84 9.80 -20.26 -4.71
C GLU A 84 8.77 -19.36 -4.02
N VAL A 85 9.13 -18.10 -3.71
CA VAL A 85 8.19 -17.14 -3.13
C VAL A 85 7.04 -16.86 -4.08
N LYS A 86 7.36 -16.55 -5.36
CA LYS A 86 6.36 -16.26 -6.38
C LYS A 86 5.41 -17.44 -6.60
N SER A 87 5.94 -18.67 -6.68
CA SER A 87 5.13 -19.87 -6.84
C SER A 87 4.20 -20.10 -5.66
N THR A 88 4.68 -19.86 -4.43
CA THR A 88 3.85 -19.96 -3.22
C THR A 88 2.71 -18.94 -3.24
N ILE A 89 3.00 -17.68 -3.53
CA ILE A 89 1.99 -16.63 -3.60
C ILE A 89 0.98 -16.91 -4.72
N GLN A 90 1.46 -17.36 -5.89
CA GLN A 90 0.58 -17.73 -6.99
C GLN A 90 -0.37 -18.85 -6.61
N SER A 91 0.09 -19.88 -5.85
CA SER A 91 -0.80 -20.94 -5.39
C SER A 91 -1.91 -20.45 -4.47
N TYR A 92 -1.67 -19.40 -3.66
CA TYR A 92 -2.70 -18.76 -2.86
C TYR A 92 -3.72 -18.02 -3.73
N GLN A 93 -3.25 -17.32 -4.76
CA GLN A 93 -4.12 -16.61 -5.70
C GLN A 93 -4.98 -17.58 -6.54
N ASP A 94 -4.38 -18.69 -7.00
CA ASP A 94 -5.08 -19.72 -7.79
C ASP A 94 -6.19 -20.42 -6.96
N GLU A 95 -6.00 -20.54 -5.66
CA GLU A 95 -6.98 -21.15 -4.75
C GLU A 95 -8.12 -20.20 -4.39
N ALA A 96 -7.87 -18.89 -4.43
CA ALA A 96 -8.82 -17.88 -3.99
C ALA A 96 -9.87 -17.57 -5.08
N LYS A 97 -11.15 -17.57 -4.68
CA LYS A 97 -12.27 -17.18 -5.56
C LYS A 97 -12.22 -15.67 -5.88
N ILE A 98 -11.79 -14.86 -4.93
CA ILE A 98 -11.57 -13.43 -5.03
C ILE A 98 -10.07 -13.19 -4.85
N PRO A 99 -9.40 -12.42 -5.72
CA PRO A 99 -7.98 -12.16 -5.59
C PRO A 99 -7.60 -11.63 -4.20
N LEU A 100 -6.60 -12.26 -3.59
CA LEU A 100 -6.16 -11.91 -2.24
C LEU A 100 -5.32 -10.64 -2.21
N LEU A 101 -5.49 -9.87 -1.15
CA LEU A 101 -4.47 -8.93 -0.72
C LEU A 101 -3.30 -9.71 -0.12
N ILE A 102 -2.13 -9.59 -0.73
CA ILE A 102 -0.89 -10.20 -0.21
C ILE A 102 0.01 -9.07 0.26
N GLY A 103 0.21 -9.00 1.56
CA GLY A 103 0.94 -7.90 2.18
C GLY A 103 2.14 -8.31 3.00
N VAL A 104 3.01 -7.34 3.24
CA VAL A 104 4.23 -7.51 4.00
C VAL A 104 4.64 -6.19 4.66
N ASP A 105 5.31 -6.27 5.81
CA ASP A 105 5.97 -5.11 6.44
C ASP A 105 7.37 -4.93 5.84
N GLU A 106 7.50 -4.10 4.82
CA GLU A 106 8.79 -3.73 4.22
C GLU A 106 9.02 -2.22 4.41
N GLU A 107 9.13 -1.80 5.69
CA GLU A 107 9.36 -0.40 6.05
C GLU A 107 10.79 0.04 5.70
N GLY A 108 11.73 -0.84 5.93
CA GLY A 108 13.16 -0.57 5.96
C GLY A 108 13.71 -0.54 7.39
N GLY A 109 15.04 -0.52 7.54
CA GLY A 109 15.70 -0.51 8.83
C GLY A 109 15.43 -1.78 9.66
N THR A 110 14.83 -1.61 10.83
CA THR A 110 14.53 -2.72 11.75
C THR A 110 13.33 -3.56 11.32
N VAL A 111 12.50 -3.05 10.41
CA VAL A 111 11.29 -3.73 9.95
C VAL A 111 11.39 -4.04 8.46
N VAL A 112 12.02 -5.16 8.17
CA VAL A 112 12.16 -5.75 6.84
C VAL A 112 11.80 -7.23 6.89
N ARG A 113 11.13 -7.74 5.85
CA ARG A 113 10.75 -9.14 5.75
C ARG A 113 11.29 -9.79 4.49
N VAL A 114 11.12 -9.15 3.36
CA VAL A 114 11.59 -9.63 2.03
C VAL A 114 13.08 -9.38 1.89
N SER A 115 13.52 -8.15 2.09
CA SER A 115 14.92 -7.75 1.89
C SER A 115 15.89 -8.28 2.96
N SER A 116 15.38 -8.87 4.06
CA SER A 116 16.21 -9.60 5.01
C SER A 116 16.80 -10.91 4.42
N ASN A 117 16.23 -11.40 3.33
CA ASN A 117 16.74 -12.58 2.62
C ASN A 117 17.67 -12.16 1.46
N PRO A 118 18.98 -12.45 1.51
CA PRO A 118 19.93 -12.04 0.48
C PRO A 118 19.70 -12.67 -0.91
N LYS A 119 18.90 -13.74 -1.01
CA LYS A 119 18.48 -14.30 -2.29
C LYS A 119 17.40 -13.46 -2.98
N LEU A 120 16.69 -12.62 -2.23
CA LEU A 120 15.64 -11.75 -2.75
C LEU A 120 16.17 -10.34 -3.03
N ARG A 121 17.02 -9.81 -2.13
CA ARG A 121 17.74 -8.54 -2.28
C ARG A 121 19.10 -8.64 -1.58
N GLU A 122 20.16 -8.16 -2.20
CA GLU A 122 21.53 -8.30 -1.70
C GLU A 122 21.70 -7.73 -0.28
N ASN A 123 21.16 -6.54 -0.02
CA ASN A 123 21.21 -5.90 1.28
C ASN A 123 19.79 -5.49 1.73
N PRO A 124 19.45 -5.52 3.02
CA PRO A 124 18.19 -5.00 3.51
C PRO A 124 17.98 -3.53 3.15
N PHE A 125 16.73 -3.09 3.00
CA PHE A 125 16.40 -1.68 2.85
C PHE A 125 16.79 -0.91 4.11
N LEU A 126 17.33 0.28 3.92
CA LEU A 126 17.68 1.19 5.01
C LEU A 126 16.43 1.74 5.70
N SER A 127 16.61 2.25 6.91
CA SER A 127 15.54 3.01 7.57
C SER A 127 15.17 4.26 6.75
N PRO A 128 13.94 4.77 6.87
CA PRO A 128 13.57 6.03 6.20
C PRO A 128 14.51 7.19 6.53
N LYS A 129 14.98 7.30 7.78
CA LYS A 129 15.97 8.31 8.20
C LYS A 129 17.30 8.17 7.46
N ASP A 130 17.84 6.93 7.41
CA ASP A 130 19.12 6.68 6.74
C ASP A 130 19.01 6.84 5.22
N THR A 131 17.90 6.44 4.65
CA THR A 131 17.60 6.64 3.22
C THR A 131 17.60 8.13 2.88
N PHE A 132 16.93 8.94 3.70
CA PHE A 132 16.91 10.39 3.51
C PHE A 132 18.28 11.04 3.75
N ALA A 133 19.01 10.61 4.79
CA ALA A 133 20.35 11.11 5.07
C ALA A 133 21.33 10.87 3.91
N ASN A 134 21.18 9.74 3.22
CA ASN A 134 22.04 9.37 2.10
C ASN A 134 21.64 9.99 0.75
N GLY A 135 20.35 10.25 0.51
CA GLY A 135 19.86 10.62 -0.82
C GLY A 135 18.78 11.71 -0.84
N GLY A 136 18.43 12.29 0.32
CA GLY A 136 17.35 13.28 0.39
C GLY A 136 16.01 12.73 -0.10
N TRP A 137 15.20 13.60 -0.65
CA TRP A 137 13.87 13.22 -1.19
C TRP A 137 13.97 12.30 -2.41
N ASP A 138 14.98 12.47 -3.25
CA ASP A 138 15.23 11.56 -4.38
C ASP A 138 15.57 10.16 -3.87
N GLY A 139 16.29 10.06 -2.75
CA GLY A 139 16.55 8.80 -2.06
C GLY A 139 15.26 8.11 -1.60
N ILE A 140 14.32 8.85 -1.02
CA ILE A 140 13.01 8.32 -0.60
C ILE A 140 12.19 7.83 -1.80
N ILE A 141 12.17 8.60 -2.90
CA ILE A 141 11.47 8.20 -4.13
C ILE A 141 12.06 6.90 -4.69
N ASN A 142 13.38 6.85 -4.86
CA ASN A 142 14.07 5.67 -5.40
C ASN A 142 13.87 4.41 -4.52
N ASP A 143 13.87 4.57 -3.19
CA ASP A 143 13.62 3.49 -2.23
C ASP A 143 12.18 2.97 -2.36
N ALA A 144 11.19 3.85 -2.44
CA ALA A 144 9.79 3.48 -2.63
C ALA A 144 9.57 2.77 -3.98
N GLU A 145 10.20 3.25 -5.06
CA GLU A 145 10.18 2.58 -6.36
C GLU A 145 10.79 1.18 -6.33
N GLU A 146 11.97 1.04 -5.70
CA GLU A 146 12.65 -0.25 -5.61
C GLU A 146 11.82 -1.25 -4.81
N LYS A 147 11.24 -0.82 -3.67
CA LYS A 147 10.31 -1.62 -2.88
C LYS A 147 9.12 -2.07 -3.72
N ALA A 148 8.47 -1.14 -4.41
CA ALA A 148 7.32 -1.46 -5.26
C ALA A 148 7.66 -2.49 -6.33
N LYS A 149 8.76 -2.29 -7.06
CA LYS A 149 9.23 -3.23 -8.10
C LYS A 149 9.56 -4.60 -7.53
N LEU A 150 10.26 -4.66 -6.39
CA LEU A 150 10.61 -5.92 -5.74
C LEU A 150 9.36 -6.67 -5.28
N LEU A 151 8.48 -6.03 -4.51
CA LEU A 151 7.29 -6.66 -3.94
C LEU A 151 6.35 -7.17 -5.03
N LEU A 152 6.03 -6.36 -6.02
CA LEU A 152 5.18 -6.75 -7.15
C LEU A 152 5.77 -7.89 -7.98
N SER A 153 7.12 -7.92 -8.14
CA SER A 153 7.79 -9.02 -8.85
C SER A 153 7.62 -10.38 -8.19
N LEU A 154 7.33 -10.39 -6.89
CA LEU A 154 7.07 -11.59 -6.08
C LEU A 154 5.58 -11.94 -5.97
N GLY A 155 4.68 -11.06 -6.46
CA GLY A 155 3.23 -11.21 -6.33
C GLY A 155 2.65 -10.57 -5.07
N ILE A 156 3.44 -9.81 -4.31
CA ILE A 156 3.00 -9.03 -3.15
C ILE A 156 2.41 -7.71 -3.67
N ASN A 157 1.16 -7.43 -3.34
CA ASN A 157 0.41 -6.28 -3.86
C ASN A 157 0.09 -5.20 -2.82
N VAL A 158 0.50 -5.41 -1.56
CA VAL A 158 0.34 -4.43 -0.47
C VAL A 158 1.64 -4.35 0.35
N ASN A 159 2.15 -3.14 0.57
CA ASN A 159 3.15 -2.89 1.59
C ASN A 159 2.48 -2.29 2.83
N MET A 160 2.67 -2.92 4.00
CA MET A 160 2.20 -2.42 5.31
C MET A 160 3.11 -1.28 5.79
N ALA A 161 3.26 -0.27 4.95
CA ALA A 161 4.05 0.94 5.09
C ALA A 161 3.44 2.05 4.23
N PRO A 162 3.74 3.35 4.49
CA PRO A 162 4.74 3.88 5.40
C PRO A 162 4.31 3.93 6.87
N ASP A 163 5.31 4.01 7.76
CA ASP A 163 5.12 4.39 9.15
C ASP A 163 4.85 5.89 9.24
N CYS A 164 3.71 6.26 9.83
CA CYS A 164 3.24 7.63 10.01
C CYS A 164 3.51 8.18 11.41
N ASP A 165 4.11 7.36 12.29
CA ASP A 165 4.31 7.72 13.69
C ASP A 165 5.35 8.84 13.86
N ILE A 166 5.04 9.76 14.76
CA ILE A 166 5.84 10.94 15.05
C ILE A 166 6.35 10.81 16.49
N THR A 167 7.66 10.63 16.67
CA THR A 167 8.27 10.50 17.98
C THR A 167 9.56 11.30 18.11
N SER A 168 9.74 11.92 19.28
CA SER A 168 10.98 12.60 19.69
C SER A 168 11.79 11.79 20.70
N ASP A 169 11.21 10.73 21.26
CA ASP A 169 11.88 9.90 22.27
C ASP A 169 12.89 8.95 21.64
N LYS A 170 14.17 9.30 21.76
CA LYS A 170 15.30 8.51 21.22
C LYS A 170 15.42 7.10 21.80
N ASN A 171 14.80 6.84 22.94
CA ASN A 171 14.78 5.53 23.59
C ASN A 171 13.44 4.82 23.36
N GLY A 172 12.50 5.47 22.69
CA GLY A 172 11.16 4.96 22.44
C GLY A 172 11.15 3.87 21.37
N PHE A 173 10.18 2.98 21.49
CA PHE A 173 9.97 1.85 20.57
C PHE A 173 9.88 2.24 19.09
N MET A 174 9.28 3.41 18.81
CA MET A 174 9.07 3.87 17.43
C MET A 174 10.24 4.69 16.85
N TYR A 175 11.24 5.07 17.66
CA TYR A 175 12.25 6.04 17.23
C TYR A 175 13.03 5.61 15.98
N ASP A 176 13.46 4.36 15.91
CA ASP A 176 14.24 3.84 14.77
C ASP A 176 13.39 3.59 13.51
N ARG A 177 12.06 3.57 13.65
CA ARG A 177 11.10 3.35 12.57
C ARG A 177 10.55 4.65 12.01
N SER A 178 10.25 5.63 12.88
CA SER A 178 9.70 6.93 12.50
C SER A 178 10.67 7.71 11.61
N PHE A 179 10.13 8.45 10.65
CA PHE A 179 10.93 9.29 9.76
C PHE A 179 11.47 10.54 10.45
N SER A 180 10.64 11.25 11.23
CA SER A 180 10.99 12.52 11.89
C SER A 180 10.14 12.72 13.15
N ASP A 181 10.55 13.69 14.00
CA ASP A 181 9.73 14.24 15.07
C ASP A 181 8.97 15.50 14.63
N ASN A 182 9.18 15.93 13.41
CA ASN A 182 8.49 17.06 12.78
C ASN A 182 7.31 16.57 11.94
N VAL A 183 6.13 17.12 12.19
CA VAL A 183 4.87 16.72 11.52
C VAL A 183 4.94 16.95 10.01
N ASP A 184 5.44 18.09 9.57
CA ASP A 184 5.46 18.47 8.15
C ASP A 184 6.43 17.59 7.36
N ASP A 185 7.54 17.15 8.00
CA ASP A 185 8.47 16.21 7.41
C ASP A 185 7.85 14.82 7.24
N VAL A 186 7.13 14.33 8.27
CA VAL A 186 6.45 13.02 8.20
C VAL A 186 5.31 13.07 7.17
N ASP A 187 4.55 14.15 7.14
CA ASP A 187 3.48 14.37 6.15
C ASP A 187 4.02 14.30 4.72
N LYS A 188 5.12 15.01 4.45
CA LYS A 188 5.80 14.98 3.15
C LYS A 188 6.39 13.60 2.83
N PHE A 189 6.96 12.90 3.82
CA PHE A 189 7.46 11.54 3.66
C PHE A 189 6.34 10.58 3.26
N VAL A 190 5.24 10.58 3.99
CA VAL A 190 4.07 9.73 3.75
C VAL A 190 3.52 10.00 2.35
N SER A 191 3.26 11.25 1.99
CA SER A 191 2.75 11.60 0.66
C SER A 191 3.70 11.18 -0.47
N THR A 192 5.02 11.31 -0.26
CA THR A 192 6.02 10.89 -1.25
C THR A 192 5.98 9.38 -1.46
N VAL A 193 6.00 8.59 -0.38
CA VAL A 193 5.97 7.11 -0.46
C VAL A 193 4.66 6.61 -1.07
N VAL A 194 3.52 7.13 -0.62
CA VAL A 194 2.20 6.72 -1.11
C VAL A 194 2.04 7.02 -2.60
N ASN A 195 2.35 8.25 -3.02
CA ASN A 195 2.23 8.64 -4.42
C ASN A 195 3.15 7.80 -5.33
N THR A 196 4.42 7.60 -4.91
CA THR A 196 5.35 6.76 -5.66
C THR A 196 4.84 5.32 -5.76
N SER A 197 4.39 4.72 -4.65
CA SER A 197 3.84 3.36 -4.65
C SER A 197 2.61 3.21 -5.54
N LYS A 198 1.73 4.23 -5.55
CA LYS A 198 0.53 4.29 -6.38
C LYS A 198 0.85 4.30 -7.87
N GLU A 199 1.93 4.97 -8.30
CA GLU A 199 2.37 4.96 -9.70
C GLU A 199 2.74 3.54 -10.19
N TYR A 200 3.19 2.67 -9.27
CA TYR A 200 3.48 1.26 -9.53
C TYR A 200 2.29 0.33 -9.25
N HIS A 201 1.14 0.83 -8.82
CA HIS A 201 -0.02 0.03 -8.41
C HIS A 201 0.26 -0.88 -7.20
N LEU A 202 1.17 -0.51 -6.32
CA LEU A 202 1.37 -1.16 -5.03
C LEU A 202 0.47 -0.49 -3.99
N GLY A 203 -0.38 -1.27 -3.33
CA GLY A 203 -1.18 -0.80 -2.19
C GLY A 203 -0.28 -0.45 -1.00
N THR A 204 -0.67 0.57 -0.24
CA THR A 204 0.02 1.00 0.99
C THR A 204 -0.94 0.96 2.18
N VAL A 205 -0.40 0.75 3.37
CA VAL A 205 -1.15 0.80 4.63
C VAL A 205 -0.45 1.74 5.59
N LEU A 206 -1.11 2.85 5.89
CA LEU A 206 -0.62 3.84 6.83
C LEU A 206 -0.74 3.33 8.27
N LYS A 207 0.30 3.46 9.08
CA LYS A 207 0.34 2.94 10.44
C LYS A 207 1.21 3.80 11.35
N HIS A 208 0.91 3.79 12.68
CA HIS A 208 -0.07 2.97 13.38
C HIS A 208 -1.18 3.89 13.92
N PHE A 209 -2.30 3.92 13.24
CA PHE A 209 -3.43 4.76 13.67
C PHE A 209 -3.86 4.41 15.10
N PRO A 210 -4.14 5.40 15.95
CA PRO A 210 -4.24 6.85 15.71
C PRO A 210 -2.93 7.65 15.85
N GLY A 211 -1.78 7.02 16.02
CA GLY A 211 -0.47 7.60 16.23
C GLY A 211 0.13 7.10 17.55
N TYR A 212 1.31 6.49 17.45
CA TYR A 212 1.99 5.86 18.60
C TYR A 212 2.53 6.90 19.60
N GLY A 213 3.02 8.04 19.09
CA GLY A 213 3.71 9.02 19.89
C GLY A 213 4.93 8.44 20.61
N ASN A 214 5.06 8.75 21.90
CA ASN A 214 6.13 8.22 22.75
C ASN A 214 5.67 7.03 23.63
N ASN A 215 4.61 6.33 23.24
CA ASN A 215 4.09 5.21 24.01
C ASN A 215 5.01 3.98 23.96
N VAL A 216 4.83 3.10 24.94
CA VAL A 216 5.57 1.84 25.05
C VAL A 216 5.13 0.84 23.98
N ASP A 217 5.97 -0.17 23.74
CA ASP A 217 5.69 -1.25 22.80
C ASP A 217 4.42 -2.05 23.19
N THR A 218 3.38 -1.96 22.38
CA THR A 218 2.11 -2.67 22.60
C THR A 218 2.18 -4.17 22.33
N HIS A 219 3.27 -4.69 21.77
CA HIS A 219 3.49 -6.14 21.65
C HIS A 219 3.83 -6.78 23.01
N THR A 220 4.30 -6.00 23.97
CA THR A 220 4.73 -6.49 25.28
C THR A 220 3.75 -6.17 26.41
N GLY A 221 2.74 -5.31 26.16
CA GLY A 221 1.79 -4.91 27.18
C GLY A 221 0.75 -3.93 26.65
N ILE A 222 -0.04 -3.37 27.58
CA ILE A 222 -1.05 -2.36 27.25
C ILE A 222 -0.40 -0.98 27.41
N ALA A 223 -0.47 -0.15 26.37
CA ALA A 223 -0.14 1.26 26.43
C ALA A 223 -1.40 2.08 26.76
N TYR A 224 -1.27 2.99 27.71
CA TYR A 224 -2.31 3.98 28.01
C TYR A 224 -1.86 5.32 27.44
N ASP A 225 -2.59 5.82 26.46
CA ASP A 225 -2.34 7.15 25.90
C ASP A 225 -3.20 8.17 26.66
N ASN A 226 -2.53 9.10 27.33
CA ASN A 226 -3.18 10.15 28.10
C ASN A 226 -3.15 11.52 27.39
N ARG A 227 -2.77 11.55 26.12
CA ARG A 227 -2.78 12.77 25.32
C ARG A 227 -4.21 13.23 25.07
N ASP A 228 -4.41 14.55 25.03
CA ASP A 228 -5.69 15.11 24.65
C ASP A 228 -6.00 14.83 23.17
N TYR A 229 -7.26 14.68 22.83
CA TYR A 229 -7.70 14.43 21.45
C TYR A 229 -7.22 15.49 20.46
N SER A 230 -7.08 16.74 20.92
CA SER A 230 -6.52 17.83 20.12
C SER A 230 -5.08 17.56 19.63
N GLU A 231 -4.24 16.88 20.44
CA GLU A 231 -2.88 16.53 20.03
C GLU A 231 -2.89 15.57 18.82
N PHE A 232 -3.81 14.63 18.80
CA PHE A 232 -3.97 13.74 17.64
C PHE A 232 -4.41 14.50 16.39
N THR A 233 -5.44 15.35 16.52
CA THR A 233 -5.98 16.10 15.37
C THR A 233 -5.02 17.14 14.82
N GLU A 234 -4.22 17.76 15.68
CA GLU A 234 -3.25 18.78 15.29
C GLU A 234 -1.94 18.20 14.76
N LYS A 235 -1.60 16.97 15.16
CA LYS A 235 -0.32 16.33 14.86
C LYS A 235 -0.46 14.99 14.16
N ASP A 236 -0.86 13.95 14.91
CA ASP A 236 -0.74 12.56 14.47
C ASP A 236 -1.64 12.20 13.28
N PHE A 237 -2.83 12.83 13.16
CA PHE A 237 -3.74 12.56 12.06
C PHE A 237 -3.34 13.16 10.72
N LYS A 238 -2.46 14.17 10.70
CA LYS A 238 -2.08 14.83 9.45
C LYS A 238 -1.50 13.86 8.41
N PRO A 239 -0.49 13.03 8.72
CA PRO A 239 0.05 12.07 7.76
C PRO A 239 -0.98 11.05 7.26
N PHE A 240 -1.97 10.67 8.12
CA PHE A 240 -3.06 9.77 7.69
C PHE A 240 -4.07 10.44 6.76
N ILE A 241 -4.26 11.75 6.88
CA ILE A 241 -5.15 12.52 5.99
C ILE A 241 -4.50 12.74 4.64
N THR A 242 -3.18 12.95 4.63
CA THR A 242 -2.40 13.23 3.41
C THR A 242 -2.18 11.98 2.55
N GLY A 243 -1.92 10.83 3.15
CA GLY A 243 -1.71 9.56 2.47
C GLY A 243 -2.99 8.82 2.14
#